data_5e9aea0f093787864218999bbe427294
#
_entry.id   5e9aea0f093787864218999bbe427294
#
_cell.length_a   1.000
_cell.length_b   1.000
_cell.length_c   1.000
_cell.angle_alpha   90.00
_cell.angle_beta   90.00
_cell.angle_gamma   90.00
#
_symmetry.space_group_name_H-M   'P 1'
#
loop_
_entity.id
_entity.type
_entity.pdbx_description
1 polymer ?
#
loop_
_entity_poly.entity_id
_entity_poly.type
_entity_poly.pdbx_seq_one_letter_code
_entity_poly.pdbx_strand_id
1 'polypeptide(L)'
;AGTYRGCDVYSDFREVLARDDVDAVLVVLPDHWHALVSVMACQAGKDVYCQKPLSLTVHDGQQMIQAVRKHGRILQTGSQYRSSGSVRRVAELVRNGRIGKVQRAIAIVNGSGAGPGPGWQPMPVPDGFDYDFWLGPAPAAPYHLDRCLYRFRFHLDYSGGQVTNTGAHALDIVQWTLGKDGTGPVEFEDLGAVWPPQGHLYTTAMKTAFRARYADGIELVCRTQEPGFGARFEGTEGWIQYTAGKIEASSDAIKDSVIGPDEIHLPVSSNHYRNWLDCIRSREE
;
A
#
# COMPACT_ATOMS: atom_id res chain seq x y z
N ALA A 1 -27.55 -4.29 5.77
CA ALA A 1 -27.30 -3.84 4.41
C ALA A 1 -27.97 -2.47 4.24
N GLY A 2 -27.16 -1.42 4.01
CA GLY A 2 -27.70 -0.09 3.71
C GLY A 2 -28.32 -0.09 2.32
N THR A 3 -29.51 0.48 2.20
CA THR A 3 -30.12 0.73 0.88
C THR A 3 -29.40 1.91 0.23
N TYR A 4 -28.53 1.65 -0.74
CA TYR A 4 -27.97 2.69 -1.60
C TYR A 4 -29.05 3.11 -2.60
N ARG A 5 -29.61 4.33 -2.44
CA ARG A 5 -30.57 4.86 -3.42
C ARG A 5 -29.82 5.23 -4.71
N GLY A 6 -30.23 4.66 -5.84
CA GLY A 6 -29.68 4.97 -7.16
C GLY A 6 -28.43 4.20 -7.56
N CYS A 7 -28.09 3.08 -6.87
CA CYS A 7 -27.04 2.15 -7.26
C CYS A 7 -27.57 0.73 -7.31
N ASP A 8 -27.21 0.01 -8.38
CA ASP A 8 -27.43 -1.43 -8.48
C ASP A 8 -26.44 -2.19 -7.60
N VAL A 9 -26.85 -3.33 -7.07
CA VAL A 9 -26.02 -4.19 -6.23
C VAL A 9 -25.91 -5.57 -6.88
N TYR A 10 -24.66 -6.04 -7.03
CA TYR A 10 -24.35 -7.34 -7.61
C TYR A 10 -23.59 -8.18 -6.61
N SER A 11 -23.85 -9.49 -6.62
CA SER A 11 -23.10 -10.47 -5.80
C SER A 11 -21.80 -10.91 -6.48
N ASP A 12 -21.72 -10.78 -7.80
CA ASP A 12 -20.57 -11.16 -8.60
C ASP A 12 -20.02 -9.93 -9.34
N PHE A 13 -18.76 -9.60 -9.10
CA PHE A 13 -18.11 -8.46 -9.74
C PHE A 13 -18.04 -8.58 -11.28
N ARG A 14 -18.09 -9.80 -11.84
CA ARG A 14 -18.09 -10.06 -13.28
C ARG A 14 -19.32 -9.48 -13.98
N GLU A 15 -20.46 -9.44 -13.29
CA GLU A 15 -21.66 -8.78 -13.79
C GLU A 15 -21.47 -7.26 -13.91
N VAL A 16 -20.74 -6.64 -12.98
CA VAL A 16 -20.40 -5.21 -13.06
C VAL A 16 -19.43 -4.96 -14.22
N LEU A 17 -18.41 -5.82 -14.38
CA LEU A 17 -17.44 -5.67 -15.47
C LEU A 17 -18.05 -5.85 -16.86
N ALA A 18 -19.14 -6.62 -17.00
CA ALA A 18 -19.86 -6.85 -18.25
C ALA A 18 -20.76 -5.68 -18.67
N ARG A 19 -20.95 -4.67 -17.82
CA ARG A 19 -21.83 -3.51 -18.13
C ARG A 19 -21.13 -2.52 -19.06
N ASP A 20 -21.81 -2.09 -20.10
CA ASP A 20 -21.31 -1.09 -21.07
C ASP A 20 -21.36 0.35 -20.50
N ASP A 21 -22.22 0.60 -19.50
CA ASP A 21 -22.38 1.91 -18.86
C ASP A 21 -21.41 2.15 -17.67
N VAL A 22 -20.48 1.23 -17.41
CA VAL A 22 -19.42 1.35 -16.41
C VAL A 22 -18.09 1.60 -17.13
N ASP A 23 -17.48 2.78 -16.96
CA ASP A 23 -16.19 3.15 -17.57
C ASP A 23 -15.00 2.82 -16.69
N ALA A 24 -15.18 2.86 -15.38
CA ALA A 24 -14.09 2.71 -14.41
C ALA A 24 -14.55 2.05 -13.11
N VAL A 25 -13.64 1.35 -12.43
CA VAL A 25 -13.95 0.61 -11.20
C VAL A 25 -12.98 0.92 -10.08
N LEU A 26 -13.50 0.98 -8.83
CA LEU A 26 -12.70 0.96 -7.62
C LEU A 26 -12.61 -0.48 -7.11
N VAL A 27 -11.37 -1.02 -7.09
CA VAL A 27 -11.07 -2.34 -6.55
C VAL A 27 -10.66 -2.16 -5.09
N VAL A 28 -11.61 -2.47 -4.16
CA VAL A 28 -11.47 -2.34 -2.71
C VAL A 28 -11.83 -3.67 -2.07
N LEU A 29 -10.96 -4.63 -2.26
CA LEU A 29 -11.15 -6.05 -1.94
C LEU A 29 -10.05 -6.52 -0.97
N PRO A 30 -10.09 -7.77 -0.49
CA PRO A 30 -8.91 -8.41 0.10
C PRO A 30 -7.76 -8.48 -0.91
N ASP A 31 -6.52 -8.35 -0.44
CA ASP A 31 -5.35 -8.11 -1.28
C ASP A 31 -5.13 -9.20 -2.35
N HIS A 32 -5.45 -10.45 -2.03
CA HIS A 32 -5.34 -11.59 -2.96
C HIS A 32 -6.30 -11.52 -4.16
N TRP A 33 -7.33 -10.66 -4.09
CA TRP A 33 -8.24 -10.41 -5.19
C TRP A 33 -7.84 -9.26 -6.11
N HIS A 34 -6.97 -8.36 -5.63
CA HIS A 34 -6.66 -7.09 -6.31
C HIS A 34 -6.18 -7.30 -7.75
N ALA A 35 -5.21 -8.19 -7.95
CA ALA A 35 -4.64 -8.40 -9.28
C ALA A 35 -5.63 -9.02 -10.24
N LEU A 36 -6.31 -10.10 -9.82
CA LEU A 36 -7.27 -10.79 -10.69
C LEU A 36 -8.38 -9.85 -11.18
N VAL A 37 -9.02 -9.13 -10.25
CA VAL A 37 -10.12 -8.22 -10.60
C VAL A 37 -9.63 -7.04 -11.44
N SER A 38 -8.46 -6.48 -11.12
CA SER A 38 -7.88 -5.37 -11.91
C SER A 38 -7.52 -5.79 -13.33
N VAL A 39 -6.93 -6.98 -13.52
CA VAL A 39 -6.62 -7.52 -14.84
C VAL A 39 -7.91 -7.76 -15.64
N MET A 40 -8.92 -8.38 -15.04
CA MET A 40 -10.22 -8.59 -15.68
C MET A 40 -10.92 -7.27 -16.04
N ALA A 41 -10.82 -6.26 -15.17
CA ALA A 41 -11.36 -4.92 -15.45
C ALA A 41 -10.67 -4.29 -16.66
N CYS A 42 -9.33 -4.35 -16.74
CA CYS A 42 -8.58 -3.86 -17.91
C CYS A 42 -8.99 -4.60 -19.20
N GLN A 43 -9.16 -5.93 -19.15
CA GLN A 43 -9.62 -6.75 -20.28
C GLN A 43 -11.03 -6.37 -20.72
N ALA A 44 -11.90 -5.99 -19.79
CA ALA A 44 -13.25 -5.49 -20.04
C ALA A 44 -13.29 -4.01 -20.46
N GLY A 45 -12.13 -3.38 -20.68
CA GLY A 45 -12.03 -1.99 -21.12
C GLY A 45 -12.27 -0.94 -20.03
N LYS A 46 -12.24 -1.32 -18.75
CA LYS A 46 -12.46 -0.42 -17.62
C LYS A 46 -11.14 0.15 -17.10
N ASP A 47 -11.14 1.42 -16.71
CA ASP A 47 -10.06 2.04 -15.96
C ASP A 47 -10.15 1.64 -14.47
N VAL A 48 -9.02 1.58 -13.76
CA VAL A 48 -8.97 0.96 -12.44
C VAL A 48 -8.37 1.90 -11.40
N TYR A 49 -9.04 2.03 -10.27
CA TYR A 49 -8.40 2.46 -9.03
C TYR A 49 -8.26 1.23 -8.12
N CYS A 50 -7.04 0.78 -7.87
CA CYS A 50 -6.80 -0.37 -7.01
C CYS A 50 -6.29 0.08 -5.65
N GLN A 51 -6.97 -0.35 -4.57
CA GLN A 51 -6.50 -0.05 -3.22
C GLN A 51 -5.13 -0.69 -2.92
N LYS A 52 -4.44 -0.12 -1.95
CA LYS A 52 -3.18 -0.65 -1.43
C LYS A 52 -3.46 -1.86 -0.48
N PRO A 53 -2.53 -2.81 -0.42
CA PRO A 53 -1.38 -3.00 -1.29
C PRO A 53 -1.83 -3.36 -2.71
N LEU A 54 -1.04 -2.97 -3.71
CA LEU A 54 -1.44 -3.15 -5.12
C LEU A 54 -1.71 -4.61 -5.48
N SER A 55 -0.90 -5.52 -4.97
CA SER A 55 -0.97 -6.95 -5.28
C SER A 55 -0.44 -7.79 -4.11
N LEU A 56 -0.74 -9.08 -4.11
CA LEU A 56 -0.23 -10.03 -3.13
C LEU A 56 1.22 -10.41 -3.42
N THR A 57 1.57 -10.60 -4.70
CA THR A 57 2.91 -10.99 -5.14
C THR A 57 3.48 -10.02 -6.17
N VAL A 58 4.81 -10.05 -6.35
CA VAL A 58 5.48 -9.29 -7.43
C VAL A 58 4.98 -9.73 -8.80
N HIS A 59 4.77 -11.03 -9.00
CA HIS A 59 4.22 -11.58 -10.25
C HIS A 59 2.85 -10.99 -10.58
N ASP A 60 1.96 -10.91 -9.59
CA ASP A 60 0.62 -10.31 -9.76
C ASP A 60 0.72 -8.85 -10.19
N GLY A 61 1.60 -8.08 -9.55
CA GLY A 61 1.86 -6.69 -9.95
C GLY A 61 2.36 -6.57 -11.40
N GLN A 62 3.22 -7.48 -11.84
CA GLN A 62 3.69 -7.54 -13.23
C GLN A 62 2.56 -7.85 -14.20
N GLN A 63 1.64 -8.76 -13.86
CA GLN A 63 0.45 -9.07 -14.68
C GLN A 63 -0.48 -7.86 -14.78
N MET A 64 -0.67 -7.11 -13.70
CA MET A 64 -1.44 -5.87 -13.70
C MET A 64 -0.83 -4.84 -14.67
N ILE A 65 0.48 -4.59 -14.58
CA ILE A 65 1.20 -3.67 -15.49
C ILE A 65 1.02 -4.10 -16.95
N GLN A 66 1.18 -5.39 -17.25
CA GLN A 66 1.00 -5.92 -18.60
C GLN A 66 -0.43 -5.71 -19.11
N ALA A 67 -1.43 -5.98 -18.29
CA ALA A 67 -2.84 -5.79 -18.65
C ALA A 67 -3.16 -4.31 -18.90
N VAL A 68 -2.72 -3.41 -18.02
CA VAL A 68 -2.91 -1.95 -18.16
C VAL A 68 -2.34 -1.46 -19.51
N ARG A 69 -1.08 -1.80 -19.79
CA ARG A 69 -0.40 -1.40 -21.02
C ARG A 69 -1.04 -2.00 -22.27
N LYS A 70 -1.34 -3.31 -22.23
CA LYS A 70 -1.94 -4.04 -23.35
C LYS A 70 -3.31 -3.48 -23.75
N HIS A 71 -4.11 -3.08 -22.76
CA HIS A 71 -5.48 -2.61 -23.00
C HIS A 71 -5.63 -1.08 -23.00
N GLY A 72 -4.51 -0.33 -22.84
CA GLY A 72 -4.51 1.13 -22.84
C GLY A 72 -5.40 1.72 -21.73
N ARG A 73 -5.37 1.12 -20.53
CA ARG A 73 -6.18 1.58 -19.39
C ARG A 73 -5.36 2.42 -18.43
N ILE A 74 -6.05 3.26 -17.69
CA ILE A 74 -5.47 4.01 -16.57
C ILE A 74 -5.66 3.19 -15.29
N LEU A 75 -4.58 2.94 -14.56
CA LEU A 75 -4.61 2.33 -13.24
C LEU A 75 -3.91 3.23 -12.24
N GLN A 76 -4.58 3.55 -11.14
CA GLN A 76 -3.98 4.27 -10.01
C GLN A 76 -4.02 3.40 -8.76
N THR A 77 -2.88 3.33 -8.06
CA THR A 77 -2.78 2.66 -6.76
C THR A 77 -3.30 3.56 -5.64
N GLY A 78 -3.91 2.99 -4.62
CA GLY A 78 -4.40 3.68 -3.43
C GLY A 78 -3.30 4.25 -2.52
N SER A 79 -2.29 4.93 -3.09
CA SER A 79 -1.18 5.59 -2.38
C SER A 79 -1.52 7.05 -2.06
N GLN A 80 -2.60 7.26 -1.29
CA GLN A 80 -3.21 8.58 -1.05
C GLN A 80 -2.26 9.61 -0.41
N TYR A 81 -1.21 9.17 0.27
CA TYR A 81 -0.22 10.08 0.87
C TYR A 81 0.58 10.87 -0.15
N ARG A 82 0.63 10.45 -1.42
CA ARG A 82 1.18 11.25 -2.53
C ARG A 82 0.35 12.51 -2.84
N SER A 83 -0.90 12.55 -2.38
CA SER A 83 -1.77 13.75 -2.43
C SER A 83 -1.77 14.53 -1.10
N SER A 84 -0.89 14.21 -0.15
CA SER A 84 -0.73 14.94 1.11
C SER A 84 0.28 16.07 0.96
N GLY A 85 -0.14 17.30 1.24
CA GLY A 85 0.75 18.48 1.23
C GLY A 85 1.92 18.35 2.22
N SER A 86 1.70 17.74 3.38
CA SER A 86 2.75 17.52 4.38
C SER A 86 3.80 16.51 3.90
N VAL A 87 3.36 15.40 3.28
CA VAL A 87 4.28 14.39 2.73
C VAL A 87 5.05 14.97 1.54
N ARG A 88 4.36 15.68 0.64
CA ARG A 88 5.00 16.39 -0.47
C ARG A 88 6.07 17.37 0.04
N ARG A 89 5.76 18.14 1.08
CA ARG A 89 6.70 19.06 1.71
C ARG A 89 7.96 18.35 2.20
N VAL A 90 7.85 17.23 2.90
CA VAL A 90 9.00 16.42 3.34
C VAL A 90 9.81 15.94 2.14
N ALA A 91 9.13 15.40 1.12
CA ALA A 91 9.79 14.90 -0.08
C ALA A 91 10.56 16.01 -0.83
N GLU A 92 9.96 17.19 -0.98
CA GLU A 92 10.62 18.35 -1.62
C GLU A 92 11.84 18.83 -0.80
N LEU A 93 11.73 18.93 0.52
CA LEU A 93 12.87 19.32 1.38
C LEU A 93 14.04 18.34 1.26
N VAL A 94 13.76 17.04 1.26
CA VAL A 94 14.79 16.00 1.12
C VAL A 94 15.43 16.05 -0.27
N ARG A 95 14.62 16.13 -1.33
CA ARG A 95 15.12 16.18 -2.73
C ARG A 95 15.91 17.44 -3.05
N ASN A 96 15.62 18.55 -2.38
CA ASN A 96 16.38 19.80 -2.48
C ASN A 96 17.56 19.86 -1.49
N GLY A 97 17.95 18.73 -0.87
CA GLY A 97 19.18 18.63 -0.11
C GLY A 97 19.17 19.29 1.27
N ARG A 98 17.98 19.60 1.87
CA ARG A 98 17.91 20.31 3.15
C ARG A 98 18.48 19.52 4.35
N ILE A 99 18.68 18.21 4.17
CA ILE A 99 19.33 17.32 5.17
C ILE A 99 20.71 16.82 4.70
N GLY A 100 21.26 17.42 3.63
CA GLY A 100 22.46 16.93 2.97
C GLY A 100 22.20 15.64 2.20
N LYS A 101 23.24 14.82 2.00
CA LYS A 101 23.12 13.53 1.31
C LYS A 101 22.39 12.52 2.21
N VAL A 102 21.27 11.97 1.73
CA VAL A 102 20.52 10.95 2.47
C VAL A 102 21.38 9.68 2.61
N GLN A 103 21.45 9.19 3.84
CA GLN A 103 22.17 7.96 4.21
C GLN A 103 21.21 6.84 4.58
N ARG A 104 20.12 7.18 5.28
CA ARG A 104 19.14 6.22 5.79
C ARG A 104 17.72 6.76 5.68
N ALA A 105 16.78 5.87 5.35
CA ALA A 105 15.35 6.07 5.52
C ALA A 105 14.80 5.03 6.50
N ILE A 106 13.81 5.41 7.30
CA ILE A 106 13.14 4.52 8.26
C ILE A 106 11.66 4.56 7.98
N ALA A 107 11.08 3.41 7.61
CA ALA A 107 9.64 3.22 7.51
C ALA A 107 9.12 2.65 8.84
N ILE A 108 8.20 3.36 9.47
CA ILE A 108 7.58 2.99 10.74
C ILE A 108 6.23 2.35 10.45
N VAL A 109 6.01 1.15 10.98
CA VAL A 109 4.78 0.39 10.77
C VAL A 109 4.19 -0.09 12.08
N ASN A 110 2.87 -0.32 12.10
CA ASN A 110 2.19 -0.86 13.27
C ASN A 110 2.61 -2.31 13.53
N GLY A 111 2.46 -2.77 14.77
CA GLY A 111 2.46 -4.18 15.10
C GLY A 111 1.13 -4.84 14.73
N SER A 112 1.15 -6.15 14.50
CA SER A 112 -0.08 -6.95 14.42
C SER A 112 -0.66 -7.17 15.81
N GLY A 113 -1.99 -7.14 15.92
CA GLY A 113 -2.66 -7.56 17.15
C GLY A 113 -2.46 -9.07 17.43
N ALA A 114 -2.66 -9.47 18.67
CA ALA A 114 -2.74 -10.86 19.03
C ALA A 114 -3.98 -11.48 18.36
N GLY A 115 -3.77 -12.59 17.67
CA GLY A 115 -4.84 -13.42 17.11
C GLY A 115 -5.02 -14.72 17.87
N PRO A 116 -5.89 -15.62 17.40
CA PRO A 116 -6.02 -16.94 17.98
C PRO A 116 -4.71 -17.72 17.94
N GLY A 117 -4.23 -18.10 19.12
CA GLY A 117 -3.01 -18.89 19.30
C GLY A 117 -3.14 -20.33 18.83
N PRO A 118 -2.12 -21.18 19.08
CA PRO A 118 -2.17 -22.60 18.78
C PRO A 118 -3.38 -23.27 19.40
N GLY A 119 -4.00 -24.18 18.66
CA GLY A 119 -5.23 -24.88 19.10
C GLY A 119 -6.54 -24.17 18.74
N TRP A 120 -6.50 -23.10 17.92
CA TRP A 120 -7.72 -22.55 17.34
C TRP A 120 -8.54 -23.62 16.60
N GLN A 121 -9.85 -23.45 16.60
CA GLN A 121 -10.75 -24.41 15.95
C GLN A 121 -11.48 -23.75 14.78
N PRO A 122 -11.75 -24.49 13.68
CA PRO A 122 -12.64 -24.03 12.62
C PRO A 122 -14.02 -23.64 13.17
N MET A 123 -14.61 -22.64 12.53
CA MET A 123 -15.97 -22.19 12.85
C MET A 123 -16.90 -22.50 11.67
N PRO A 124 -18.22 -22.63 11.91
CA PRO A 124 -19.18 -22.71 10.82
C PRO A 124 -19.17 -21.42 10.02
N VAL A 125 -19.32 -21.55 8.70
CA VAL A 125 -19.51 -20.38 7.82
C VAL A 125 -20.85 -19.74 8.17
N PRO A 126 -20.90 -18.41 8.40
CA PRO A 126 -22.16 -17.71 8.67
C PRO A 126 -23.15 -17.84 7.51
N ASP A 127 -24.44 -17.92 7.82
CA ASP A 127 -25.49 -17.93 6.81
C ASP A 127 -25.40 -16.68 5.90
N GLY A 128 -25.50 -16.91 4.58
CA GLY A 128 -25.44 -15.86 3.58
C GLY A 128 -24.03 -15.33 3.28
N PHE A 129 -22.99 -15.93 3.84
CA PHE A 129 -21.60 -15.60 3.49
C PHE A 129 -21.03 -16.66 2.53
N ASP A 130 -20.81 -16.29 1.27
CA ASP A 130 -20.15 -17.13 0.27
C ASP A 130 -18.64 -17.17 0.54
N TYR A 131 -18.23 -18.11 1.39
CA TYR A 131 -16.83 -18.24 1.79
C TYR A 131 -15.93 -18.76 0.68
N ASP A 132 -16.44 -19.65 -0.19
CA ASP A 132 -15.67 -20.15 -1.33
C ASP A 132 -15.37 -19.01 -2.32
N PHE A 133 -16.37 -18.17 -2.60
CA PHE A 133 -16.15 -16.97 -3.42
C PHE A 133 -15.23 -15.97 -2.74
N TRP A 134 -15.32 -15.80 -1.41
CA TRP A 134 -14.40 -14.94 -0.65
C TRP A 134 -12.94 -15.43 -0.74
N LEU A 135 -12.69 -16.74 -0.63
CA LEU A 135 -11.37 -17.35 -0.80
C LEU A 135 -10.84 -17.13 -2.23
N GLY A 136 -11.67 -17.30 -3.24
CA GLY A 136 -11.33 -17.05 -4.63
C GLY A 136 -10.03 -17.71 -5.07
N PRO A 137 -9.00 -16.94 -5.47
CA PRO A 137 -7.72 -17.49 -5.93
C PRO A 137 -6.83 -18.03 -4.80
N ALA A 138 -7.14 -17.78 -3.53
CA ALA A 138 -6.36 -18.24 -2.40
C ALA A 138 -6.54 -19.74 -2.13
N PRO A 139 -5.62 -20.42 -1.46
CA PRO A 139 -5.76 -21.82 -1.06
C PRO A 139 -7.00 -22.05 -0.21
N ALA A 140 -7.66 -23.19 -0.41
CA ALA A 140 -8.77 -23.60 0.43
C ALA A 140 -8.34 -23.73 1.90
N ALA A 141 -9.10 -23.16 2.81
CA ALA A 141 -8.81 -23.14 4.24
C ALA A 141 -10.09 -23.19 5.06
N PRO A 142 -10.09 -23.82 6.25
CA PRO A 142 -11.24 -23.81 7.14
C PRO A 142 -11.63 -22.38 7.54
N TYR A 143 -12.94 -22.12 7.62
CA TYR A 143 -13.43 -20.82 8.04
C TYR A 143 -13.09 -20.53 9.51
N HIS A 144 -12.72 -19.30 9.79
CA HIS A 144 -12.62 -18.71 11.10
C HIS A 144 -12.87 -17.19 10.97
N LEU A 145 -13.58 -16.59 11.94
CA LEU A 145 -13.89 -15.15 11.92
C LEU A 145 -12.62 -14.29 11.76
N ASP A 146 -11.54 -14.66 12.44
CA ASP A 146 -10.25 -13.96 12.38
C ASP A 146 -9.45 -14.27 11.10
N ARG A 147 -10.00 -15.04 10.16
CA ARG A 147 -9.42 -15.21 8.82
C ARG A 147 -9.99 -14.22 7.81
N CYS A 148 -11.17 -13.72 8.06
CA CYS A 148 -11.92 -12.86 7.14
C CYS A 148 -11.95 -11.39 7.58
N LEU A 149 -12.75 -10.58 6.91
CA LEU A 149 -12.95 -9.14 7.17
C LEU A 149 -11.63 -8.39 7.31
N TYR A 150 -11.46 -7.56 8.34
CA TYR A 150 -10.21 -6.81 8.55
C TYR A 150 -8.99 -7.71 8.79
N ARG A 151 -9.17 -8.88 9.40
CA ARG A 151 -8.08 -9.73 9.91
C ARG A 151 -7.43 -10.63 8.85
N PHE A 152 -7.98 -10.71 7.64
CA PHE A 152 -7.33 -11.40 6.51
C PHE A 152 -5.89 -10.91 6.29
N ARG A 153 -5.61 -9.67 6.67
CA ARG A 153 -4.29 -9.03 6.54
C ARG A 153 -3.17 -9.77 7.25
N PHE A 154 -3.52 -10.59 8.23
CA PHE A 154 -2.54 -11.33 9.04
C PHE A 154 -2.28 -12.75 8.55
N HIS A 155 -2.71 -13.08 7.32
CA HIS A 155 -2.50 -14.38 6.68
C HIS A 155 -1.73 -14.19 5.37
N LEU A 156 -0.59 -14.89 5.21
CA LEU A 156 0.25 -14.80 4.01
C LEU A 156 -0.47 -15.24 2.73
N ASP A 157 -1.47 -16.11 2.84
CA ASP A 157 -2.28 -16.52 1.69
C ASP A 157 -3.15 -15.38 1.13
N TYR A 158 -3.38 -14.32 1.92
CA TYR A 158 -4.29 -13.23 1.56
C TYR A 158 -3.63 -11.85 1.55
N SER A 159 -2.53 -11.65 2.30
CA SER A 159 -1.87 -10.36 2.49
C SER A 159 -0.47 -10.53 3.10
N GLY A 160 0.30 -9.45 3.24
CA GLY A 160 1.63 -9.42 3.85
C GLY A 160 1.68 -8.82 5.25
N GLY A 161 0.57 -8.78 5.99
CA GLY A 161 0.53 -8.22 7.35
C GLY A 161 0.64 -6.70 7.38
N GLN A 162 1.22 -6.17 8.46
CA GLN A 162 1.34 -4.73 8.61
C GLN A 162 2.34 -4.09 7.65
N VAL A 163 3.30 -4.85 7.12
CA VAL A 163 4.23 -4.35 6.09
C VAL A 163 3.49 -3.92 4.83
N THR A 164 2.49 -4.69 4.41
CA THR A 164 1.67 -4.37 3.24
C THR A 164 0.41 -3.57 3.58
N ASN A 165 0.00 -3.52 4.83
CA ASN A 165 -1.13 -2.71 5.27
C ASN A 165 -0.71 -1.25 5.52
N THR A 166 -0.23 -0.89 6.71
CA THR A 166 0.26 0.47 7.01
C THR A 166 1.61 0.73 6.38
N GLY A 167 2.44 -0.31 6.28
CA GLY A 167 3.75 -0.25 5.65
C GLY A 167 3.72 0.07 4.17
N ALA A 168 2.67 -0.31 3.41
CA ALA A 168 2.53 0.11 2.03
C ALA A 168 2.61 1.63 1.88
N HIS A 169 1.97 2.38 2.78
CA HIS A 169 2.05 3.85 2.77
C HIS A 169 3.41 4.36 3.24
N ALA A 170 3.97 3.81 4.33
CA ALA A 170 5.26 4.26 4.85
C ALA A 170 6.40 4.03 3.85
N LEU A 171 6.40 2.87 3.20
CA LEU A 171 7.37 2.50 2.16
C LEU A 171 7.18 3.31 0.88
N ASP A 172 5.93 3.62 0.49
CA ASP A 172 5.64 4.50 -0.65
C ASP A 172 6.13 5.93 -0.40
N ILE A 173 5.95 6.47 0.82
CA ILE A 173 6.53 7.76 1.22
C ILE A 173 8.06 7.74 1.07
N VAL A 174 8.72 6.65 1.48
CA VAL A 174 10.17 6.50 1.33
C VAL A 174 10.56 6.48 -0.15
N GLN A 175 9.93 5.63 -0.98
CA GLN A 175 10.20 5.53 -2.42
C GLN A 175 10.04 6.89 -3.11
N TRP A 176 8.93 7.56 -2.85
CA TRP A 176 8.63 8.86 -3.44
C TRP A 176 9.61 9.95 -3.00
N THR A 177 9.89 10.04 -1.71
CA THR A 177 10.83 11.03 -1.14
C THR A 177 12.25 10.85 -1.71
N LEU A 178 12.71 9.60 -1.85
CA LEU A 178 14.02 9.29 -2.40
C LEU A 178 14.10 9.39 -3.93
N GLY A 179 12.98 9.59 -4.64
CA GLY A 179 12.94 9.58 -6.11
C GLY A 179 13.21 8.21 -6.71
N LYS A 180 12.77 7.13 -6.03
CA LYS A 180 13.07 5.73 -6.40
C LYS A 180 11.89 5.02 -7.07
N ASP A 181 10.95 5.74 -7.68
CA ASP A 181 9.76 5.13 -8.30
C ASP A 181 10.10 4.13 -9.41
N GLY A 182 11.23 4.29 -10.10
CA GLY A 182 11.68 3.38 -11.15
C GLY A 182 12.60 2.25 -10.69
N THR A 183 12.87 2.10 -9.38
CA THR A 183 13.80 1.11 -8.84
C THR A 183 13.38 0.67 -7.44
N GLY A 184 14.09 -0.31 -6.88
CA GLY A 184 13.88 -0.81 -5.53
C GLY A 184 15.18 -1.19 -4.83
N PRO A 185 15.12 -1.58 -3.56
CA PRO A 185 16.28 -2.15 -2.86
C PRO A 185 16.79 -3.41 -3.54
N VAL A 186 18.11 -3.64 -3.48
CA VAL A 186 18.81 -4.78 -4.09
C VAL A 186 19.25 -5.82 -3.07
N GLU A 187 19.23 -5.48 -1.78
CA GLU A 187 19.54 -6.38 -0.68
C GLU A 187 18.49 -6.27 0.41
N PHE A 188 18.20 -7.39 1.08
CA PHE A 188 17.31 -7.46 2.23
C PHE A 188 17.94 -8.31 3.33
N GLU A 189 17.76 -7.87 4.59
CA GLU A 189 18.26 -8.54 5.79
C GLU A 189 17.19 -8.51 6.86
N ASP A 190 16.89 -9.66 7.47
CA ASP A 190 16.03 -9.73 8.65
C ASP A 190 16.79 -9.22 9.89
N LEU A 191 16.21 -8.28 10.58
CA LEU A 191 16.74 -7.71 11.82
C LEU A 191 16.07 -8.30 13.08
N GLY A 192 15.47 -9.47 12.98
CA GLY A 192 14.78 -10.15 14.07
C GLY A 192 13.28 -9.82 14.11
N ALA A 193 12.60 -9.94 12.98
CA ALA A 193 11.14 -9.89 12.93
C ALA A 193 10.53 -10.94 13.86
N VAL A 194 9.45 -10.59 14.56
CA VAL A 194 8.75 -11.51 15.46
C VAL A 194 7.62 -12.17 14.70
N TRP A 195 7.71 -13.48 14.55
CA TRP A 195 6.71 -14.30 13.89
C TRP A 195 5.78 -14.99 14.91
N PRO A 196 4.55 -15.31 14.52
CA PRO A 196 3.67 -16.10 15.38
C PRO A 196 4.22 -17.52 15.59
N PRO A 197 3.95 -18.16 16.74
CA PRO A 197 4.38 -19.53 16.98
C PRO A 197 3.70 -20.51 16.03
N GLN A 198 4.28 -21.69 15.85
CA GLN A 198 3.68 -22.75 15.02
C GLN A 198 2.27 -23.10 15.48
N GLY A 199 1.36 -23.28 14.54
CA GLY A 199 -0.05 -23.58 14.81
C GLY A 199 -0.90 -22.35 15.17
N HIS A 200 -0.35 -21.15 15.16
CA HIS A 200 -1.12 -19.93 15.28
C HIS A 200 -1.99 -19.71 14.03
N LEU A 201 -3.15 -19.06 14.20
CA LEU A 201 -4.03 -18.78 13.06
C LEU A 201 -3.42 -17.76 12.11
N TYR A 202 -2.76 -16.72 12.63
CA TYR A 202 -2.04 -15.73 11.81
C TYR A 202 -0.69 -16.26 11.39
N THR A 203 -0.26 -15.87 10.16
CA THR A 203 0.98 -16.35 9.53
C THR A 203 1.93 -15.24 9.11
N THR A 204 1.54 -13.97 9.24
CA THR A 204 2.41 -12.82 8.97
C THR A 204 3.20 -12.41 10.22
N ALA A 205 4.29 -11.65 10.03
CA ALA A 205 5.06 -11.13 11.16
C ALA A 205 4.20 -10.28 12.11
N MET A 206 4.31 -10.55 13.42
CA MET A 206 3.65 -9.79 14.50
C MET A 206 4.37 -8.47 14.77
N LYS A 207 5.70 -8.48 14.66
CA LYS A 207 6.53 -7.28 14.64
C LYS A 207 7.47 -7.35 13.47
N THR A 208 7.54 -6.28 12.71
CA THR A 208 8.40 -6.15 11.55
C THR A 208 9.75 -5.57 11.97
N ALA A 209 10.84 -6.15 11.47
CA ALA A 209 12.17 -5.58 11.58
C ALA A 209 13.02 -6.12 10.42
N PHE A 210 13.25 -5.32 9.39
CA PHE A 210 14.19 -5.65 8.31
C PHE A 210 14.95 -4.42 7.85
N ARG A 211 16.09 -4.66 7.27
CA ARG A 211 16.89 -3.68 6.54
C ARG A 211 16.88 -4.03 5.05
N ALA A 212 16.86 -3.00 4.22
CA ALA A 212 17.07 -3.13 2.80
C ALA A 212 18.09 -2.08 2.34
N ARG A 213 18.77 -2.31 1.23
CA ARG A 213 19.76 -1.38 0.68
C ARG A 213 19.49 -1.13 -0.79
N TYR A 214 19.47 0.15 -1.16
CA TYR A 214 19.42 0.55 -2.57
C TYR A 214 20.81 0.44 -3.21
N ALA A 215 20.84 0.35 -4.55
CA ALA A 215 22.10 0.22 -5.32
C ALA A 215 23.07 1.41 -5.12
N ASP A 216 22.56 2.59 -4.77
CA ASP A 216 23.36 3.78 -4.45
C ASP A 216 23.83 3.87 -2.99
N GLY A 217 23.57 2.82 -2.21
CA GLY A 217 24.03 2.67 -0.83
C GLY A 217 23.10 3.24 0.23
N ILE A 218 21.96 3.86 -0.14
CA ILE A 218 20.98 4.33 0.84
C ILE A 218 20.39 3.11 1.56
N GLU A 219 20.39 3.17 2.90
CA GLU A 219 19.80 2.16 3.75
C GLU A 219 18.32 2.46 4.02
N LEU A 220 17.46 1.47 3.87
CA LEU A 220 16.07 1.50 4.31
C LEU A 220 15.90 0.54 5.49
N VAL A 221 15.42 1.04 6.62
CA VAL A 221 15.00 0.21 7.77
C VAL A 221 13.48 0.27 7.88
N CYS A 222 12.83 -0.89 7.86
CA CYS A 222 11.39 -0.99 8.14
C CYS A 222 11.20 -1.70 9.48
N ARG A 223 10.49 -1.06 10.41
CA ARG A 223 10.31 -1.61 11.75
C ARG A 223 8.98 -1.24 12.39
N THR A 224 8.50 -2.15 13.23
CA THR A 224 7.40 -1.86 14.15
C THR A 224 7.88 -0.93 15.26
N GLN A 225 7.23 0.23 15.40
CA GLN A 225 7.53 1.23 16.41
C GLN A 225 6.26 2.05 16.71
N GLU A 226 6.13 2.53 17.96
CA GLU A 226 5.10 3.50 18.32
C GLU A 226 5.62 4.94 18.18
N PRO A 227 4.75 5.90 17.72
CA PRO A 227 3.43 5.68 17.15
C PRO A 227 3.51 5.01 15.76
N GLY A 228 2.59 4.12 15.46
CA GLY A 228 2.69 3.07 14.46
C GLY A 228 2.63 3.45 12.98
N PHE A 229 2.95 4.68 12.57
CA PHE A 229 2.98 5.05 11.16
C PHE A 229 3.82 6.29 10.89
N GLY A 230 4.76 6.17 9.96
CA GLY A 230 5.56 7.31 9.53
C GLY A 230 6.76 6.93 8.66
N ALA A 231 7.49 7.97 8.24
CA ALA A 231 8.76 7.84 7.55
C ALA A 231 9.74 8.90 8.05
N ARG A 232 11.00 8.51 8.29
CA ARG A 232 12.09 9.38 8.71
C ARG A 232 13.25 9.25 7.72
N PHE A 233 13.89 10.38 7.42
CA PHE A 233 15.02 10.48 6.53
C PHE A 233 16.19 11.09 7.28
N GLU A 234 17.34 10.43 7.25
CA GLU A 234 18.57 10.84 7.91
C GLU A 234 19.64 11.09 6.85
N GLY A 235 20.17 12.28 6.87
CA GLY A 235 21.23 12.72 5.95
C GLY A 235 22.47 13.20 6.68
N THR A 236 23.45 13.67 5.91
CA THR A 236 24.75 14.15 6.46
C THR A 236 24.65 15.44 7.27
N GLU A 237 23.58 16.23 7.10
CA GLU A 237 23.40 17.56 7.68
C GLU A 237 22.18 17.65 8.62
N GLY A 238 21.44 16.55 8.79
CA GLY A 238 20.29 16.50 9.67
C GLY A 238 19.31 15.41 9.30
N TRP A 239 18.13 15.52 9.89
CA TRP A 239 17.04 14.57 9.64
C TRP A 239 15.69 15.30 9.56
N ILE A 240 14.75 14.67 8.87
CA ILE A 240 13.33 15.07 8.80
C ILE A 240 12.45 13.84 8.85
N GLN A 241 11.28 13.95 9.50
CA GLN A 241 10.31 12.86 9.56
C GLN A 241 8.88 13.34 9.37
N TYR A 242 8.05 12.45 8.88
CA TYR A 242 6.60 12.56 8.86
C TYR A 242 6.02 11.45 9.74
N THR A 243 5.25 11.81 10.76
CA THR A 243 4.61 10.84 11.66
C THR A 243 3.25 11.34 12.06
N ALA A 244 2.19 10.55 11.84
CA ALA A 244 0.81 10.86 12.24
C ALA A 244 0.34 12.28 11.82
N GLY A 245 0.69 12.73 10.61
CA GLY A 245 0.29 14.05 10.08
C GLY A 245 1.22 15.21 10.45
N LYS A 246 2.24 14.97 11.27
CA LYS A 246 3.20 16.00 11.73
C LYS A 246 4.53 15.87 11.02
N ILE A 247 5.18 17.02 10.80
CA ILE A 247 6.56 17.13 10.31
C ILE A 247 7.44 17.56 11.47
N GLU A 248 8.50 16.80 11.71
CA GLU A 248 9.55 17.14 12.66
C GLU A 248 10.91 17.06 11.96
N ALA A 249 11.87 17.86 12.39
CA ALA A 249 13.22 17.88 11.82
C ALA A 249 14.25 18.15 12.92
N SER A 250 15.53 17.91 12.62
CA SER A 250 16.65 18.18 13.53
C SER A 250 16.82 19.66 13.87
N SER A 251 16.25 20.55 13.03
CA SER A 251 16.19 21.99 13.31
C SER A 251 14.99 22.63 12.59
N ASP A 252 14.55 23.78 13.13
CA ASP A 252 13.51 24.59 12.47
C ASP A 252 14.01 25.15 11.12
N ALA A 253 15.31 25.40 10.98
CA ALA A 253 15.90 25.83 9.71
C ALA A 253 15.69 24.84 8.56
N ILE A 254 15.68 23.53 8.85
CA ILE A 254 15.35 22.48 7.87
C ILE A 254 13.85 22.48 7.62
N LYS A 255 13.03 22.40 8.68
CA LYS A 255 11.59 22.25 8.57
C LYS A 255 10.91 23.43 7.84
N ASP A 256 11.33 24.64 8.19
CA ASP A 256 10.73 25.89 7.72
C ASP A 256 11.44 26.49 6.51
N SER A 257 12.48 25.79 5.98
CA SER A 257 13.25 26.21 4.80
C SER A 257 12.34 26.49 3.59
N VAL A 258 12.53 27.62 2.94
CA VAL A 258 11.79 27.98 1.73
C VAL A 258 12.34 27.22 0.53
N ILE A 259 11.44 26.72 -0.31
CA ILE A 259 11.78 26.11 -1.61
C ILE A 259 11.62 27.20 -2.66
N GLY A 260 12.72 27.56 -3.33
CA GLY A 260 12.76 28.58 -4.35
C GLY A 260 12.14 28.13 -5.67
N PRO A 261 11.82 29.07 -6.58
CA PRO A 261 11.11 28.77 -7.82
C PRO A 261 11.91 27.86 -8.78
N ASP A 262 13.23 27.86 -8.70
CA ASP A 262 14.12 27.07 -9.56
C ASP A 262 14.50 25.70 -8.94
N GLU A 263 13.95 25.37 -7.76
CA GLU A 263 14.21 24.13 -7.07
C GLU A 263 13.21 23.03 -7.46
N ILE A 264 13.42 21.82 -6.97
CA ILE A 264 12.53 20.68 -7.26
C ILE A 264 11.17 20.89 -6.61
N HIS A 265 10.14 20.93 -7.43
CA HIS A 265 8.75 20.93 -7.04
C HIS A 265 8.10 19.64 -7.51
N LEU A 266 7.43 18.93 -6.60
CA LEU A 266 6.68 17.72 -6.93
C LEU A 266 5.26 18.08 -7.39
N PRO A 267 4.64 17.24 -8.23
CA PRO A 267 3.26 17.45 -8.67
C PRO A 267 2.30 17.69 -7.50
N VAL A 268 1.42 18.66 -7.64
CA VAL A 268 0.41 18.99 -6.63
C VAL A 268 -0.86 18.22 -6.93
N SER A 269 -1.23 17.33 -6.04
CA SER A 269 -2.54 16.70 -6.03
C SER A 269 -3.21 16.97 -4.69
N SER A 270 -4.32 17.70 -4.70
CA SER A 270 -5.11 17.96 -3.49
C SER A 270 -6.17 16.90 -3.22
N ASN A 271 -6.45 16.04 -4.20
CA ASN A 271 -7.43 14.97 -4.09
C ASN A 271 -7.01 13.80 -4.98
N HIS A 272 -6.68 12.70 -4.35
CA HIS A 272 -6.14 11.50 -4.99
C HIS A 272 -7.11 10.86 -6.00
N TYR A 273 -8.39 10.80 -5.68
CA TYR A 273 -9.41 10.28 -6.59
C TYR A 273 -9.67 11.21 -7.77
N ARG A 274 -9.63 12.53 -7.52
CA ARG A 274 -9.79 13.51 -8.59
C ARG A 274 -8.64 13.42 -9.60
N ASN A 275 -7.41 13.23 -9.13
CA ASN A 275 -6.24 13.01 -9.97
C ASN A 275 -6.45 11.79 -10.88
N TRP A 276 -6.91 10.65 -10.33
CA TRP A 276 -7.25 9.48 -11.12
C TRP A 276 -8.30 9.76 -12.22
N LEU A 277 -9.38 10.47 -11.88
CA LEU A 277 -10.42 10.83 -12.85
C LEU A 277 -9.90 11.79 -13.94
N ASP A 278 -8.96 12.67 -13.58
CA ASP A 278 -8.36 13.59 -14.55
C ASP A 278 -7.40 12.84 -15.50
N CYS A 279 -6.61 11.87 -15.00
CA CYS A 279 -5.80 10.96 -15.82
C CYS A 279 -6.66 10.09 -16.76
N ILE A 280 -7.82 9.61 -16.29
CA ILE A 280 -8.78 8.90 -17.18
C ILE A 280 -9.22 9.79 -18.34
N ARG A 281 -9.49 11.07 -18.10
CA ARG A 281 -9.95 12.00 -19.15
C ARG A 281 -8.85 12.42 -20.11
N SER A 282 -7.65 12.70 -19.60
CA SER A 282 -6.50 13.13 -20.40
C SER A 282 -5.79 11.97 -21.10
N ARG A 283 -5.92 10.74 -20.57
CA ARG A 283 -5.11 9.56 -20.94
C ARG A 283 -3.62 9.73 -20.67
N GLU A 284 -3.25 10.63 -19.77
CA GLU A 284 -1.88 10.87 -19.31
C GLU A 284 -1.66 10.26 -17.91
N GLU A 285 -0.42 9.81 -17.65
CA GLU A 285 0.00 9.24 -16.35
C GLU A 285 0.50 10.33 -15.38
#